data_cffc296d6aa903175197eb924051626e
#
_entry.id   cffc296d6aa903175197eb924051626e
#
_cell.length_a   1.000
_cell.length_b   1.000
_cell.length_c   1.000
_cell.angle_alpha   90.00
_cell.angle_beta   90.00
_cell.angle_gamma   90.00
#
_symmetry.space_group_name_H-M   'P 1'
#
loop_
_entity.id
_entity.type
_entity.pdbx_description
1 polymer ?
#
loop_
_entity_poly.entity_id
_entity_poly.type
_entity_poly.pdbx_seq_one_letter_code
_entity_poly.pdbx_strand_id
1 'polypeptide(L)'
;FHEIEFLFNHGLVKGGDVDNAIVIVEHPVTNEQVENMSRLFDIPALEVREDGYLSNLQLRFDNECARHKLLDLIGDLRLCGGFLKAKVTAEKAGHGINTNAAKAIREQN
;
A
#
# COMPACT_ATOMS: atom_id res chain seq x y z
N PHE A 1 -5.75 -7.63 2.20
CA PHE A 1 -5.73 -9.08 2.39
C PHE A 1 -6.56 -9.80 1.33
N HIS A 2 -7.85 -9.51 1.22
CA HIS A 2 -8.79 -10.25 0.34
C HIS A 2 -8.45 -10.16 -1.16
N GLU A 3 -7.75 -9.15 -1.58
CA GLU A 3 -7.35 -8.92 -2.98
C GLU A 3 -6.05 -9.62 -3.36
N ILE A 4 -5.22 -9.98 -2.39
CA ILE A 4 -3.85 -10.46 -2.63
C ILE A 4 -3.84 -11.77 -3.39
N GLU A 5 -4.67 -12.74 -3.01
CA GLU A 5 -4.75 -14.03 -3.69
C GLU A 5 -5.16 -13.86 -5.16
N PHE A 6 -6.15 -13.01 -5.42
CA PHE A 6 -6.57 -12.68 -6.77
C PHE A 6 -5.43 -12.04 -7.58
N LEU A 7 -4.79 -11.02 -7.03
CA LEU A 7 -3.70 -10.30 -7.68
C LEU A 7 -2.51 -11.22 -7.98
N PHE A 8 -2.16 -12.09 -7.03
CA PHE A 8 -1.07 -13.04 -7.17
C PHE A 8 -1.36 -14.07 -8.27
N ASN A 9 -2.55 -14.68 -8.25
CA ASN A 9 -2.95 -15.70 -9.22
C ASN A 9 -3.07 -15.14 -10.65
N HIS A 10 -3.29 -13.84 -10.81
CA HIS A 10 -3.35 -13.17 -12.10
C HIS A 10 -2.02 -12.52 -12.53
N GLY A 11 -0.94 -12.76 -11.80
CA GLY A 11 0.39 -12.22 -12.11
C GLY A 11 0.48 -10.69 -12.04
N LEU A 12 -0.42 -10.04 -11.31
CA LEU A 12 -0.48 -8.59 -11.15
C LEU A 12 0.45 -8.08 -10.04
N VAL A 13 0.92 -8.99 -9.18
CA VAL A 13 1.91 -8.69 -8.14
C VAL A 13 3.24 -9.30 -8.58
N LYS A 14 4.10 -8.46 -9.18
CA LYS A 14 5.44 -8.87 -9.60
C LYS A 14 6.46 -8.42 -8.56
N GLY A 15 7.04 -9.38 -7.83
CA GLY A 15 8.00 -9.11 -6.76
C GLY A 15 7.39 -8.60 -5.46
N GLY A 16 6.06 -8.54 -5.36
CA GLY A 16 5.38 -8.29 -4.10
C GLY A 16 5.37 -9.54 -3.23
N ASP A 17 5.70 -9.36 -1.96
CA ASP A 17 5.70 -10.41 -0.95
C ASP A 17 5.20 -9.82 0.36
N VAL A 18 4.80 -10.64 1.29
CA VAL A 18 4.40 -10.22 2.64
C VAL A 18 5.56 -9.64 3.45
N ASP A 19 6.79 -9.87 3.01
CA ASP A 19 8.00 -9.29 3.62
C ASP A 19 8.31 -7.86 3.11
N ASN A 20 7.77 -7.47 1.98
CA ASN A 20 8.00 -6.15 1.38
C ASN A 20 6.73 -5.32 1.18
N ALA A 21 5.60 -5.81 1.66
CA ALA A 21 4.33 -5.11 1.63
C ALA A 21 3.64 -5.16 3.00
N ILE A 22 2.94 -4.10 3.36
CA ILE A 22 2.09 -4.08 4.54
C ILE A 22 0.70 -4.58 4.13
N VAL A 23 0.33 -5.74 4.63
CA VAL A 23 -0.99 -6.34 4.38
C VAL A 23 -1.96 -5.92 5.49
N ILE A 24 -3.04 -5.26 5.10
CA ILE A 24 -4.10 -4.81 6.01
C ILE A 24 -5.31 -5.73 5.85
N VAL A 25 -5.83 -6.19 6.98
CA VAL A 25 -7.03 -7.01 7.07
C VAL A 25 -8.17 -6.13 7.55
N GLU A 26 -8.98 -5.66 6.62
CA GLU A 26 -10.09 -4.72 6.90
C GLU A 26 -11.39 -5.43 7.29
N HIS A 27 -11.54 -6.69 6.93
CA HIS A 27 -12.73 -7.50 7.19
C HIS A 27 -12.34 -8.82 7.84
N PRO A 28 -13.26 -9.45 8.61
CA PRO A 28 -12.99 -10.76 9.19
C PRO A 28 -12.54 -11.79 8.16
N VAL A 29 -11.53 -12.56 8.52
CA VAL A 29 -10.99 -13.65 7.70
C VAL A 29 -11.18 -14.97 8.40
N THR A 30 -11.37 -16.04 7.62
CA THR A 30 -11.45 -17.40 8.12
C THR A 30 -10.06 -18.00 8.32
N ASN A 31 -9.95 -19.01 9.18
CA ASN A 31 -8.69 -19.73 9.34
C ASN A 31 -8.20 -20.34 8.02
N GLU A 32 -9.11 -20.83 7.18
CA GLU A 32 -8.80 -21.35 5.85
C GLU A 32 -8.15 -20.29 4.95
N GLN A 33 -8.69 -19.06 4.96
CA GLN A 33 -8.12 -17.95 4.19
C GLN A 33 -6.70 -17.59 4.66
N VAL A 34 -6.46 -17.61 5.97
CA VAL A 34 -5.13 -17.35 6.54
C VAL A 34 -4.16 -18.49 6.20
N GLU A 35 -4.60 -19.75 6.27
CA GLU A 35 -3.80 -20.89 5.85
C GLU A 35 -3.45 -20.88 4.37
N ASN A 36 -4.37 -20.47 3.51
CA ASN A 36 -4.10 -20.31 2.08
C ASN A 36 -3.05 -19.24 1.83
N MET A 37 -3.13 -18.12 2.55
CA MET A 37 -2.12 -17.05 2.49
C MET A 37 -0.75 -17.54 2.97
N SER A 38 -0.71 -18.28 4.07
CA SER A 38 0.51 -18.91 4.60
C SER A 38 1.18 -19.83 3.58
N ARG A 39 0.39 -20.62 2.87
CA ARG A 39 0.89 -21.50 1.80
C ARG A 39 1.36 -20.73 0.57
N LEU A 40 0.62 -19.69 0.17
CA LEU A 40 0.93 -18.88 -1.01
C LEU A 40 2.28 -18.18 -0.89
N PHE A 41 2.62 -17.70 0.30
CA PHE A 41 3.85 -16.96 0.58
C PHE A 41 4.90 -17.77 1.37
N ASP A 42 4.64 -19.06 1.59
CA ASP A 42 5.56 -19.96 2.33
C ASP A 42 5.96 -19.42 3.73
N ILE A 43 4.98 -18.84 4.42
CA ILE A 43 5.17 -18.34 5.79
C ILE A 43 4.40 -19.22 6.77
N PRO A 44 5.08 -20.06 7.56
CA PRO A 44 4.43 -20.90 8.55
C PRO A 44 3.83 -20.07 9.69
N ALA A 45 2.70 -20.53 10.21
CA ALA A 45 2.03 -19.94 11.37
C ALA A 45 1.66 -18.45 11.24
N LEU A 46 1.25 -18.04 10.02
CA LEU A 46 0.74 -16.70 9.79
C LEU A 46 -0.57 -16.49 10.55
N GLU A 47 -0.70 -15.38 11.26
CA GLU A 47 -1.88 -15.01 12.02
C GLU A 47 -2.26 -13.55 11.75
N VAL A 48 -3.52 -13.21 11.97
CA VAL A 48 -3.99 -11.83 11.94
C VAL A 48 -3.95 -11.26 13.35
N ARG A 49 -3.25 -10.14 13.52
CA ARG A 49 -3.13 -9.43 14.80
C ARG A 49 -4.41 -8.63 15.10
N GLU A 50 -4.61 -8.31 16.37
CA GLU A 50 -5.75 -7.47 16.80
C GLU A 50 -5.79 -6.08 16.14
N ASP A 51 -4.64 -5.56 15.74
CA ASP A 51 -4.51 -4.28 15.05
C ASP A 51 -4.76 -4.35 13.54
N GLY A 52 -5.16 -5.52 13.01
CA GLY A 52 -5.47 -5.72 11.60
C GLY A 52 -4.28 -5.96 10.69
N TYR A 53 -3.09 -6.14 11.23
CA TYR A 53 -1.90 -6.53 10.47
C TYR A 53 -1.62 -8.04 10.58
N LEU A 54 -0.78 -8.56 9.68
CA LEU A 54 -0.30 -9.93 9.77
C LEU A 54 0.82 -10.06 10.80
N SER A 55 0.94 -11.25 11.41
CA SER A 55 1.88 -11.54 12.49
C SER A 55 3.37 -11.41 12.13
N ASN A 56 3.70 -11.53 10.82
CA ASN A 56 5.07 -11.38 10.31
C ASN A 56 5.53 -9.92 10.21
N LEU A 57 4.61 -8.96 10.33
CA LEU A 57 4.92 -7.54 10.14
C LEU A 57 5.70 -6.97 11.33
N GLN A 58 6.79 -6.28 11.02
CA GLN A 58 7.52 -5.44 11.96
C GLN A 58 7.58 -4.02 11.42
N LEU A 59 6.77 -3.13 11.97
CA LEU A 59 6.80 -1.72 11.61
C LEU A 59 8.03 -1.03 12.22
N ARG A 60 8.65 -0.15 11.44
CA ARG A 60 9.70 0.78 11.93
C ARG A 60 9.10 2.00 12.61
N PHE A 61 7.90 2.39 12.19
CA PHE A 61 7.13 3.51 12.72
C PHE A 61 5.66 3.13 12.82
N ASP A 62 4.98 3.57 13.87
CA ASP A 62 3.56 3.27 14.08
C ASP A 62 2.67 3.84 12.96
N ASN A 63 3.12 4.90 12.30
CA ASN A 63 2.42 5.57 11.20
C ASN A 63 3.03 5.28 9.82
N GLU A 64 3.60 4.11 9.63
CA GLU A 64 4.33 3.76 8.40
C GLU A 64 3.45 3.81 7.14
N CYS A 65 2.18 3.42 7.23
CA CYS A 65 1.23 3.55 6.12
C CYS A 65 1.03 5.01 5.69
N ALA A 66 0.93 5.93 6.64
CA ALA A 66 0.81 7.36 6.34
C ALA A 66 2.10 7.93 5.74
N ARG A 67 3.26 7.46 6.21
CA ARG A 67 4.57 7.83 5.64
C ARG A 67 4.72 7.35 4.21
N HIS A 68 4.27 6.14 3.90
CA HIS A 68 4.27 5.61 2.54
C HIS A 68 3.40 6.47 1.62
N LYS A 69 2.18 6.81 2.05
CA LYS A 69 1.28 7.70 1.31
C LYS A 69 1.88 9.08 1.07
N LEU A 70 2.62 9.62 2.03
CA LEU A 70 3.32 10.89 1.88
C LEU A 70 4.46 10.78 0.85
N LEU A 71 5.21 9.70 0.87
CA LEU A 71 6.27 9.43 -0.11
C LEU A 71 5.70 9.35 -1.53
N ASP A 72 4.60 8.63 -1.72
CA ASP A 72 3.89 8.54 -2.99
C ASP A 72 3.44 9.92 -3.49
N LEU A 73 2.86 10.72 -2.61
CA LEU A 73 2.41 12.09 -2.94
C LEU A 73 3.58 12.97 -3.40
N ILE A 74 4.70 12.93 -2.69
CA ILE A 74 5.90 13.70 -3.05
C ILE A 74 6.42 13.27 -4.42
N GLY A 75 6.51 11.97 -4.67
CA GLY A 75 6.96 11.41 -5.93
C GLY A 75 6.02 11.74 -7.10
N ASP A 76 4.73 11.54 -6.91
CA ASP A 76 3.72 11.78 -7.95
C ASP A 76 3.62 13.27 -8.33
N LEU A 77 3.67 14.18 -7.36
CA LEU A 77 3.65 15.61 -7.63
C LEU A 77 4.89 16.09 -8.39
N ARG A 78 6.01 15.37 -8.32
CA ARG A 78 7.21 15.70 -9.11
C ARG A 78 6.95 15.59 -10.62
N LEU A 79 5.94 14.83 -11.04
CA LEU A 79 5.51 14.71 -12.44
C LEU A 79 4.98 16.03 -13.03
N CYS A 80 4.73 17.05 -12.23
CA CYS A 80 4.43 18.41 -12.73
C CYS A 80 5.59 19.07 -13.49
N GLY A 81 6.80 18.49 -13.41
CA GLY A 81 7.98 18.93 -14.15
C GLY A 81 8.88 19.94 -13.40
N GLY A 82 8.53 20.33 -12.20
CA GLY A 82 9.27 21.30 -11.40
C GLY A 82 9.17 21.08 -9.90
N PHE A 83 9.82 21.92 -9.13
CA PHE A 83 9.63 21.96 -7.69
C PHE A 83 8.45 22.86 -7.32
N LEU A 84 7.62 22.38 -6.40
CA LEU A 84 6.50 23.15 -5.89
C LEU A 84 6.91 23.89 -4.61
N LYS A 85 6.66 25.18 -4.57
CA LYS A 85 6.73 25.99 -3.35
C LYS A 85 5.30 26.23 -2.87
N ALA A 86 4.72 25.27 -2.19
CA ALA A 86 3.32 25.29 -1.77
C ALA A 86 3.11 24.46 -0.50
N LYS A 87 2.03 24.75 0.21
CA LYS A 87 1.48 23.83 1.20
C LYS A 87 0.50 22.92 0.48
N VAL A 88 0.70 21.63 0.60
CA VAL A 88 -0.17 20.60 0.02
C VAL A 88 -0.90 19.88 1.13
N THR A 89 -2.22 19.76 1.01
CA THR A 89 -3.07 18.94 1.87
C THR A 89 -3.73 17.88 0.99
N ALA A 90 -3.54 16.61 1.33
CA ALA A 90 -4.11 15.50 0.59
C ALA A 90 -5.02 14.69 1.51
N GLU A 91 -6.26 14.49 1.10
CA GLU A 91 -7.25 13.68 1.79
C GLU A 91 -7.60 12.48 0.92
N LYS A 92 -7.54 11.26 1.49
CA LYS A 92 -7.77 9.99 0.78
C LYS A 92 -6.95 9.88 -0.53
N ALA A 93 -5.70 10.33 -0.47
CA ALA A 93 -4.80 10.38 -1.61
C ALA A 93 -4.47 8.97 -2.17
N GLY A 94 -4.16 8.94 -3.45
CA GLY A 94 -3.68 7.77 -4.19
C GLY A 94 -3.04 8.23 -5.50
N HIS A 95 -2.31 7.33 -6.18
CA HIS A 95 -1.59 7.66 -7.42
C HIS A 95 -2.46 8.33 -8.47
N GLY A 96 -3.70 7.89 -8.67
CA GLY A 96 -4.63 8.48 -9.64
C GLY A 96 -4.93 9.95 -9.37
N ILE A 97 -5.29 10.28 -8.13
CA ILE A 97 -5.56 11.67 -7.72
C ILE A 97 -4.29 12.51 -7.76
N ASN A 98 -3.19 11.98 -7.25
CA ASN A 98 -1.91 12.67 -7.19
C ASN A 98 -1.38 13.03 -8.59
N THR A 99 -1.42 12.09 -9.52
CA THR A 99 -0.94 12.28 -10.90
C THR A 99 -1.85 13.23 -11.69
N ASN A 100 -3.17 13.19 -11.48
CA ASN A 100 -4.10 14.16 -12.04
C ASN A 100 -3.82 15.58 -11.53
N ALA A 101 -3.53 15.73 -10.24
CA ALA A 101 -3.14 17.03 -9.67
C ALA A 101 -1.82 17.53 -10.27
N ALA A 102 -0.81 16.67 -10.40
CA ALA A 102 0.46 17.01 -11.04
C ALA A 102 0.28 17.47 -12.49
N LYS A 103 -0.59 16.77 -13.25
CA LYS A 103 -0.95 17.16 -14.61
C LYS A 103 -1.60 18.54 -14.67
N ALA A 104 -2.59 18.79 -13.81
CA ALA A 104 -3.29 20.07 -13.73
C ALA A 104 -2.32 21.23 -13.41
N ILE A 105 -1.39 21.02 -12.48
CA ILE A 105 -0.36 22.01 -12.11
C ILE A 105 0.55 22.28 -13.33
N ARG A 106 0.98 21.26 -14.03
CA ARG A 106 1.83 21.40 -15.22
C ARG A 106 1.13 22.16 -16.34
N GLU A 107 -0.17 21.95 -16.55
CA GLU A 107 -0.95 22.62 -17.58
C GLU A 107 -1.24 24.10 -17.28
N GLN A 108 -1.09 24.54 -16.00
CA GLN A 108 -1.23 25.94 -15.60
C GLN A 108 0.07 26.76 -15.77
N ASN A 109 1.15 26.09 -15.95
CA ASN A 109 2.47 26.69 -16.16
C ASN A 109 2.91 26.48 -17.61
#